data_67478a9447dfa65f0b052bb8c72d6235
#
_entry.id   67478a9447dfa65f0b052bb8c72d6235
#
_cell.length_a   1.000
_cell.length_b   1.000
_cell.length_c   1.000
_cell.angle_alpha   90.00
_cell.angle_beta   90.00
_cell.angle_gamma   90.00
#
_symmetry.space_group_name_H-M   'P 1'
#
loop_
_entity.id
_entity.type
_entity.pdbx_description
1 polymer ?
#
loop_
_entity_poly.entity_id
_entity_poly.type
_entity_poly.pdbx_seq_one_letter_code
_entity_poly.pdbx_strand_id
1 'polypeptide(L)'
;MKKNLSIFMTAGSWLQRALALFLCVAALEAVQAAPQDTKRTITGTVVDQNNLPVVGATVMISNSANGTATDSNGQFTLSGVTDNDELQISFLGYKTVTMQVGTRTAIAATVSYTHLRAHETRGNL
;
A
#
# COMPACT_ATOMS: atom_id res chain seq x y z
N MET A 1 -27.97 -60.81 16.42
CA MET A 1 -27.19 -60.61 15.21
C MET A 1 -27.58 -59.37 14.44
N LYS A 2 -28.85 -59.08 14.29
CA LYS A 2 -29.29 -57.86 13.60
C LYS A 2 -28.88 -56.57 14.31
N LYS A 3 -28.80 -56.60 15.63
CA LYS A 3 -28.38 -55.44 16.41
C LYS A 3 -26.90 -55.07 16.16
N ASN A 4 -26.06 -56.07 15.97
CA ASN A 4 -24.65 -55.80 15.70
C ASN A 4 -24.44 -55.15 14.35
N LEU A 5 -25.22 -55.57 13.36
CA LEU A 5 -25.17 -54.96 12.04
C LEU A 5 -25.58 -53.51 12.07
N SER A 6 -26.62 -53.22 12.84
CA SER A 6 -27.12 -51.86 13.02
C SER A 6 -26.07 -50.94 13.67
N ILE A 7 -25.36 -51.43 14.66
CA ILE A 7 -24.30 -50.70 15.32
C ILE A 7 -23.15 -50.43 14.36
N PHE A 8 -22.80 -51.39 13.52
CA PHE A 8 -21.75 -51.24 12.52
C PHE A 8 -22.09 -50.15 11.50
N MET A 9 -23.33 -50.13 11.03
CA MET A 9 -23.75 -49.10 10.10
C MET A 9 -23.74 -47.72 10.72
N THR A 10 -24.11 -47.60 11.99
CA THR A 10 -24.11 -46.34 12.71
C THR A 10 -22.68 -45.82 12.88
N ALA A 11 -21.75 -46.68 13.19
CA ALA A 11 -20.36 -46.31 13.34
C ALA A 11 -19.75 -45.82 12.04
N GLY A 12 -20.08 -46.49 10.91
CA GLY A 12 -19.60 -46.07 9.61
C GLY A 12 -20.11 -44.70 9.20
N SER A 13 -21.38 -44.42 9.43
CA SER A 13 -21.93 -43.11 9.10
C SER A 13 -21.35 -41.98 9.97
N TRP A 14 -21.02 -42.31 11.20
CA TRP A 14 -20.42 -41.35 12.10
C TRP A 14 -19.01 -40.97 11.64
N LEU A 15 -18.21 -41.93 11.23
CA LEU A 15 -16.88 -41.69 10.67
C LEU A 15 -16.91 -40.83 9.42
N GLN A 16 -17.90 -41.08 8.52
CA GLN A 16 -18.08 -40.27 7.33
C GLN A 16 -18.40 -38.82 7.66
N ARG A 17 -19.23 -38.62 8.67
CA ARG A 17 -19.58 -37.26 9.11
C ARG A 17 -18.37 -36.53 9.72
N ALA A 18 -17.58 -37.23 10.51
CA ALA A 18 -16.38 -36.66 11.08
C ALA A 18 -15.37 -36.30 10.00
N LEU A 19 -15.21 -37.11 8.99
CA LEU A 19 -14.33 -36.85 7.87
C LEU A 19 -14.79 -35.63 7.05
N ALA A 20 -16.10 -35.55 6.79
CA ALA A 20 -16.65 -34.41 6.06
C ALA A 20 -16.44 -33.08 6.82
N LEU A 21 -16.64 -33.08 8.12
CA LEU A 21 -16.40 -31.90 8.95
C LEU A 21 -14.93 -31.51 8.96
N PHE A 22 -14.03 -32.47 9.00
CA PHE A 22 -12.61 -32.23 8.96
C PHE A 22 -12.19 -31.57 7.63
N LEU A 23 -12.72 -32.04 6.52
CA LEU A 23 -12.46 -31.48 5.20
C LEU A 23 -13.00 -30.05 5.08
N CYS A 24 -14.16 -29.76 5.66
CA CYS A 24 -14.72 -28.40 5.66
C CYS A 24 -13.85 -27.42 6.43
N VAL A 25 -13.29 -27.83 7.56
CA VAL A 25 -12.41 -26.98 8.36
C VAL A 25 -11.11 -26.68 7.59
N ALA A 26 -10.56 -27.68 6.92
CA ALA A 26 -9.36 -27.49 6.11
C ALA A 26 -9.61 -26.54 4.93
N ALA A 27 -10.78 -26.59 4.32
CA ALA A 27 -11.15 -25.67 3.24
C ALA A 27 -11.27 -24.23 3.73
N LEU A 28 -11.74 -24.01 4.95
CA LEU A 28 -11.83 -22.68 5.54
C LEU A 28 -10.45 -22.06 5.78
N GLU A 29 -9.48 -22.86 6.17
CA GLU A 29 -8.13 -22.37 6.35
C GLU A 29 -7.49 -21.88 5.06
N ALA A 30 -7.80 -22.50 3.94
CA ALA A 30 -7.28 -22.09 2.65
C ALA A 30 -7.76 -20.70 2.22
N VAL A 31 -8.96 -20.30 2.66
CA VAL A 31 -9.51 -18.98 2.35
C VAL A 31 -8.75 -17.87 3.08
N GLN A 32 -8.17 -18.17 4.23
CA GLN A 32 -7.42 -17.18 5.02
C GLN A 32 -6.02 -16.88 4.45
N ALA A 33 -5.58 -17.62 3.48
CA ALA A 33 -4.27 -17.44 2.85
C ALA A 33 -4.27 -16.34 1.78
N ALA A 34 -5.36 -15.61 1.59
CA ALA A 34 -5.42 -14.50 0.65
C ALA A 34 -4.42 -13.41 1.06
N PRO A 35 -3.66 -12.86 0.10
CA PRO A 35 -2.71 -11.79 0.40
C PRO A 35 -3.45 -10.59 0.96
N GLN A 36 -2.94 -10.05 2.08
CA GLN A 36 -3.47 -8.85 2.69
C GLN A 36 -2.48 -7.72 2.47
N ASP A 37 -2.99 -6.56 2.11
CA ASP A 37 -2.16 -5.36 2.01
C ASP A 37 -1.73 -4.96 3.42
N THR A 38 -0.45 -5.14 3.70
CA THR A 38 0.10 -4.78 4.99
C THR A 38 0.49 -3.32 4.97
N LYS A 39 -0.10 -2.55 5.86
CA LYS A 39 0.25 -1.14 6.02
C LYS A 39 1.57 -1.01 6.76
N ARG A 40 2.42 -0.12 6.27
CA ARG A 40 3.72 0.12 6.87
C ARG A 40 4.06 1.60 6.88
N THR A 41 5.16 1.95 7.49
CA THR A 41 5.70 3.30 7.50
C THR A 41 6.83 3.38 6.49
N ILE A 42 6.79 4.39 5.64
CA ILE A 42 7.86 4.68 4.70
C ILE A 42 8.53 6.00 5.07
N THR A 43 9.79 6.13 4.72
CA THR A 43 10.56 7.36 4.88
C THR A 43 11.07 7.78 3.52
N GLY A 44 11.40 9.05 3.38
CA GLY A 44 11.94 9.51 2.12
C GLY A 44 12.54 10.89 2.20
N THR A 45 13.11 11.29 1.07
CA THR A 45 13.73 12.60 0.92
C THR A 45 13.26 13.23 -0.39
N VAL A 46 12.91 14.50 -0.34
CA VAL A 46 12.52 15.26 -1.53
C VAL A 46 13.58 16.33 -1.78
N VAL A 47 14.16 16.32 -2.96
CA VAL A 47 15.16 17.29 -3.39
C VAL A 47 14.74 17.95 -4.69
N ASP A 48 15.33 19.08 -5.01
CA ASP A 48 15.12 19.74 -6.30
C ASP A 48 16.17 19.28 -7.32
N GLN A 49 16.16 19.92 -8.48
CA GLN A 49 17.08 19.59 -9.58
C GLN A 49 18.55 19.82 -9.22
N ASN A 50 18.82 20.61 -8.21
CA ASN A 50 20.17 20.93 -7.75
C ASN A 50 20.57 20.09 -6.53
N ASN A 51 19.79 19.05 -6.20
CA ASN A 51 19.99 18.21 -5.03
C ASN A 51 19.81 18.94 -3.70
N LEU A 52 19.11 20.08 -3.70
CA LEU A 52 18.83 20.81 -2.48
C LEU A 52 17.53 20.28 -1.87
N PRO A 53 17.46 20.14 -0.55
CA PRO A 53 16.26 19.65 0.10
C PRO A 53 15.09 20.61 -0.08
N VAL A 54 13.91 20.06 -0.34
CA VAL A 54 12.68 20.85 -0.48
C VAL A 54 11.93 20.78 0.85
N VAL A 55 11.85 21.92 1.52
CA VAL A 55 11.23 22.03 2.84
C VAL A 55 9.75 22.36 2.68
N GLY A 56 8.89 21.64 3.39
CA GLY A 56 7.46 21.89 3.36
C GLY A 56 6.73 21.34 2.16
N ALA A 57 7.36 20.46 1.39
CA ALA A 57 6.67 19.77 0.30
C ALA A 57 5.61 18.84 0.87
N THR A 58 4.46 18.80 0.23
CA THR A 58 3.37 17.92 0.63
C THR A 58 3.58 16.54 0.02
N VAL A 59 3.57 15.52 0.84
CA VAL A 59 3.68 14.11 0.42
C VAL A 59 2.41 13.42 0.88
N MET A 60 1.61 12.91 -0.05
CA MET A 60 0.35 12.28 0.30
C MET A 60 0.10 11.05 -0.57
N ILE A 61 -0.75 10.18 -0.09
CA ILE A 61 -1.21 9.03 -0.87
C ILE A 61 -2.31 9.52 -1.80
N SER A 62 -2.18 9.20 -3.09
CA SER A 62 -3.17 9.56 -4.09
C SER A 62 -4.55 9.04 -3.71
N ASN A 63 -5.55 9.86 -3.88
CA ASN A 63 -6.95 9.53 -3.56
C ASN A 63 -7.20 9.25 -2.07
N SER A 64 -6.34 9.77 -1.20
CA SER A 64 -6.46 9.60 0.25
C SER A 64 -6.17 10.92 0.95
N ALA A 65 -6.66 11.06 2.17
CA ALA A 65 -6.33 12.19 3.03
C ALA A 65 -5.05 11.96 3.84
N ASN A 66 -4.42 10.79 3.68
CA ASN A 66 -3.21 10.45 4.41
C ASN A 66 -2.00 11.12 3.77
N GLY A 67 -1.36 12.01 4.50
CA GLY A 67 -0.22 12.75 3.99
C GLY A 67 0.62 13.37 5.10
N THR A 68 1.77 13.91 4.70
CA THR A 68 2.72 14.59 5.58
C THR A 68 3.44 15.68 4.79
N ALA A 69 4.33 16.41 5.45
CA ALA A 69 5.17 17.42 4.82
C ALA A 69 6.63 17.13 5.11
N THR A 70 7.52 17.58 4.22
CA THR A 70 8.95 17.43 4.42
C THR A 70 9.46 18.41 5.47
N ASP A 71 10.49 17.98 6.21
CA ASP A 71 11.13 18.77 7.24
C ASP A 71 12.24 19.67 6.66
N SER A 72 13.04 20.27 7.54
CA SER A 72 14.14 21.18 7.14
C SER A 72 15.23 20.48 6.32
N ASN A 73 15.31 19.17 6.37
CA ASN A 73 16.25 18.37 5.59
C ASN A 73 15.61 17.76 4.35
N GLY A 74 14.37 18.12 4.04
CA GLY A 74 13.64 17.56 2.93
C GLY A 74 13.17 16.14 3.18
N GLN A 75 13.20 15.68 4.42
CA GLN A 75 12.83 14.30 4.77
C GLN A 75 11.38 14.22 5.21
N PHE A 76 10.77 13.08 4.96
CA PHE A 76 9.39 12.82 5.39
C PHE A 76 9.26 11.39 5.93
N THR A 77 8.25 11.21 6.77
CA THR A 77 7.84 9.90 7.26
C THR A 77 6.34 9.80 7.11
N LEU A 78 5.88 8.75 6.45
CA LEU A 78 4.46 8.53 6.17
C LEU A 78 4.06 7.13 6.59
N SER A 79 3.08 7.02 7.46
CA SER A 79 2.56 5.74 7.95
C SER A 79 1.28 5.35 7.23
N GLY A 80 0.89 4.08 7.37
CA GLY A 80 -0.36 3.60 6.77
C GLY A 80 -0.29 3.42 5.26
N VAL A 81 0.87 3.05 4.73
CA VAL A 81 1.14 2.92 3.31
C VAL A 81 1.19 1.46 2.92
N THR A 82 0.59 1.11 1.80
CA THR A 82 0.63 -0.24 1.23
C THR A 82 1.45 -0.26 -0.06
N ASP A 83 1.75 -1.47 -0.55
CA ASP A 83 2.52 -1.64 -1.78
C ASP A 83 1.81 -1.09 -3.01
N ASN A 84 0.49 -1.10 -3.00
CA ASN A 84 -0.31 -0.64 -4.13
C ASN A 84 -0.55 0.87 -4.13
N ASP A 85 -0.11 1.56 -3.10
CA ASP A 85 -0.33 2.99 -2.99
C ASP A 85 0.60 3.76 -3.91
N GLU A 86 0.11 4.92 -4.31
CA GLU A 86 0.83 5.86 -5.14
C GLU A 86 1.04 7.15 -4.36
N LEU A 87 2.28 7.60 -4.28
CA LEU A 87 2.60 8.86 -3.61
C LEU A 87 2.51 10.02 -4.58
N GLN A 88 1.94 11.09 -4.11
CA GLN A 88 1.89 12.35 -4.82
C GLN A 88 2.66 13.38 -4.01
N ILE A 89 3.69 13.95 -4.61
CA ILE A 89 4.55 14.96 -3.99
C ILE A 89 4.34 16.28 -4.70
N SER A 90 3.97 17.28 -3.97
CA SER A 90 3.66 18.60 -4.53
C SER A 90 4.25 19.72 -3.68
N PHE A 91 4.66 20.78 -4.35
CA PHE A 91 5.12 21.98 -3.70
C PHE A 91 4.89 23.17 -4.63
N LEU A 92 4.66 24.33 -4.05
CA LEU A 92 4.34 25.53 -4.83
C LEU A 92 5.52 25.92 -5.73
N GLY A 93 5.26 26.07 -7.03
CA GLY A 93 6.27 26.39 -8.02
C GLY A 93 6.98 25.20 -8.63
N TYR A 94 6.65 23.99 -8.20
CA TYR A 94 7.22 22.76 -8.73
C TYR A 94 6.14 21.92 -9.38
N LYS A 95 6.54 21.09 -10.31
CA LYS A 95 5.65 20.10 -10.91
C LYS A 95 5.34 19.02 -9.89
N THR A 96 4.10 18.61 -9.83
CA THR A 96 3.70 17.48 -9.00
C THR A 96 4.32 16.20 -9.52
N VAL A 97 4.91 15.43 -8.62
CA VAL A 97 5.53 14.14 -8.93
C VAL A 97 4.66 13.03 -8.35
N THR A 98 4.39 12.02 -9.14
CA THR A 98 3.62 10.87 -8.71
C THR A 98 4.48 9.61 -8.90
N MET A 99 4.50 8.74 -7.90
CA MET A 99 5.29 7.51 -7.97
C MET A 99 4.65 6.39 -7.19
N GLN A 100 4.81 5.18 -7.68
CA GLN A 100 4.36 3.97 -6.99
C GLN A 100 5.27 3.65 -5.82
N VAL A 101 4.68 3.28 -4.70
CA VAL A 101 5.42 2.87 -3.50
C VAL A 101 6.10 1.52 -3.71
N GLY A 102 5.33 0.53 -4.17
CA GLY A 102 5.83 -0.84 -4.31
C GLY A 102 6.30 -1.40 -2.98
N THR A 103 7.37 -2.15 -3.01
CA THR A 103 7.94 -2.77 -1.80
C THR A 103 8.96 -1.89 -1.07
N ARG A 104 9.16 -0.66 -1.53
CA ARG A 104 10.15 0.24 -0.96
C ARG A 104 9.75 0.74 0.41
N THR A 105 10.74 0.88 1.28
CA THR A 105 10.57 1.52 2.59
C THR A 105 11.23 2.88 2.64
N ALA A 106 12.17 3.15 1.73
CA ALA A 106 12.84 4.42 1.59
C ALA A 106 12.66 4.94 0.15
N ILE A 107 12.27 6.19 0.02
CA ILE A 107 11.94 6.80 -1.27
C ILE A 107 12.76 8.08 -1.44
N ALA A 108 13.34 8.25 -2.62
CA ALA A 108 14.01 9.47 -3.01
C ALA A 108 13.25 10.08 -4.19
N ALA A 109 12.83 11.32 -4.06
CA ALA A 109 12.09 12.00 -5.10
C ALA A 109 12.80 13.29 -5.48
N THR A 110 12.83 13.56 -6.78
CA THR A 110 13.36 14.82 -7.30
C THR A 110 12.21 15.59 -7.95
N VAL A 111 12.01 16.80 -7.51
CA VAL A 111 11.01 17.71 -8.07
C VAL A 111 11.68 18.74 -8.96
N SER A 112 10.96 19.20 -9.97
CA SER A 112 11.46 20.19 -10.90
C SER A 112 10.54 21.39 -10.96
N TYR A 113 11.12 22.56 -11.22
CA TYR A 113 10.33 23.77 -11.37
C TYR A 113 9.41 23.68 -12.58
N THR A 114 8.25 24.29 -12.46
CA THR A 114 7.39 24.52 -13.62
C THR A 114 7.96 25.69 -14.40
N HIS A 115 7.95 25.56 -15.73
CA HIS A 115 8.44 26.62 -16.60
C HIS A 115 7.34 27.54 -17.14
N LEU A 116 6.16 27.42 -16.55
CA LEU A 116 5.01 28.19 -17.00
C LEU A 116 5.25 29.69 -16.93
N ARG A 117 5.96 30.13 -15.91
CA ARG A 117 6.22 31.55 -15.73
C ARG A 117 7.01 32.16 -16.88
N ALA A 118 8.06 31.49 -17.31
CA ALA A 118 8.86 31.97 -18.42
C ALA A 118 8.04 31.99 -19.72
N HIS A 119 7.20 31.01 -19.89
CA HIS A 119 6.32 30.92 -21.05
C HIS A 119 5.32 32.07 -21.07
N GLU A 120 4.74 32.38 -19.95
CA GLU A 120 3.77 33.46 -19.85
C GLU A 120 4.38 34.80 -20.21
N THR A 121 5.60 35.05 -19.74
CA THR A 121 6.29 36.29 -20.04
C THR A 121 6.47 36.50 -21.53
N ARG A 122 6.82 35.46 -22.23
CA ARG A 122 6.99 35.55 -23.66
C ARG A 122 5.67 35.71 -24.37
N GLY A 123 4.63 35.10 -23.87
CA GLY A 123 3.30 35.19 -24.48
C GLY A 123 2.75 36.59 -24.54
N ASN A 124 3.26 37.49 -23.75
CA ASN A 124 2.82 38.88 -23.72
C ASN A 124 3.44 39.72 -24.82
N LEU A 125 4.36 39.18 -25.55
CA LEU A 125 5.00 39.87 -26.65
C LEU A 125 4.22 39.64 -27.97
#